data_43c2751e02af468ed49ce9c794452394
#
_entry.id   43c2751e02af468ed49ce9c794452394
#
_cell.length_a   1.000
_cell.length_b   1.000
_cell.length_c   1.000
_cell.angle_alpha   90.00
_cell.angle_beta   90.00
_cell.angle_gamma   90.00
#
_symmetry.space_group_name_H-M   'P 1'
#
loop_
_entity.id
_entity.type
_entity.pdbx_description
1 polymer ?
#
loop_
_entity_poly.entity_id
_entity_poly.type
_entity_poly.pdbx_seq_one_letter_code
_entity_poly.pdbx_strand_id
1 'polypeptide(L)'
;TILIQNDCTMATIKTKFRSSSVEGREGTLYFQVIHERVARQINTGYRLFPSEWDGRTSEIILPVSGDSRRSLLLALKERMEKDIRRLESIIAGLERSGDTYPAGRVVELFHNPPLEDSHNFMAFGKRLVEELERVGKKRTAERYTTVLNSFTHFRGRDGDIPLEDIGSTLMLEYEAWLKDKGICPNSTSYYMRNLRAVYNRAVDRELTVQRSPFKHVYTGIDKTVKRAVPLKAVRMIRDLDLRLSPGMEYARDMFMLSFYTRGMSFVDIAYLKKADLKSGVLTYRRRKTGRRLSIKWEKPMQEILDRYGHNDSPYLFPVIRDTAKDAVRQYRSAAHFINGKLKELGKRLGLGMPLTMYVARHAWASIARSKNVPLATISEAMGHDSENTTRIYLASLDTSQVDKANDIILKSL
;
A
#
# COMPACT_ATOMS: atom_id res chain seq x y z
N THR A 1 63.68 -1.21 7.87
CA THR A 1 62.21 -0.94 7.89
C THR A 1 61.95 -0.02 6.74
N ILE A 2 61.44 -0.59 5.62
CA ILE A 2 61.05 0.17 4.42
C ILE A 2 59.56 0.48 4.62
N LEU A 3 59.28 1.77 4.85
CA LEU A 3 57.93 2.32 4.75
C LEU A 3 57.57 2.39 3.27
N ILE A 4 56.73 1.46 2.83
CA ILE A 4 56.06 1.57 1.53
C ILE A 4 54.91 2.58 1.75
N GLN A 5 55.11 3.84 1.36
CA GLN A 5 54.03 4.79 1.16
C GLN A 5 53.23 4.28 -0.05
N ASN A 6 52.06 3.70 0.22
CA ASN A 6 51.03 3.50 -0.80
C ASN A 6 50.46 4.89 -1.14
N ASP A 7 51.01 5.56 -2.16
CA ASP A 7 50.34 6.64 -2.86
C ASP A 7 49.12 6.05 -3.59
N CYS A 8 48.02 5.93 -2.89
CA CYS A 8 46.74 5.64 -3.50
C CYS A 8 46.32 6.87 -4.32
N THR A 9 46.63 6.88 -5.60
CA THR A 9 46.20 7.95 -6.50
C THR A 9 44.70 7.83 -6.73
N MET A 10 43.93 8.80 -6.20
CA MET A 10 42.46 8.85 -6.39
C MET A 10 42.10 8.74 -7.87
N ALA A 11 41.02 8.02 -8.17
CA ALA A 11 40.48 7.95 -9.52
C ALA A 11 40.03 9.34 -10.00
N THR A 12 40.33 9.68 -11.24
CA THR A 12 39.98 10.97 -11.87
C THR A 12 38.86 10.78 -12.91
N ILE A 13 37.96 11.74 -12.96
CA ILE A 13 36.84 11.78 -13.94
C ILE A 13 37.16 12.91 -14.93
N LYS A 14 37.10 12.60 -16.23
CA LYS A 14 37.19 13.61 -17.31
C LYS A 14 35.94 13.50 -18.21
N THR A 15 35.30 14.61 -18.47
CA THR A 15 34.25 14.69 -19.49
C THR A 15 34.89 14.93 -20.84
N LYS A 16 34.52 14.15 -21.83
CA LYS A 16 35.06 14.18 -23.19
C LYS A 16 33.91 14.23 -24.20
N PHE A 17 34.17 14.93 -25.30
CA PHE A 17 33.26 15.03 -26.44
C PHE A 17 33.88 14.34 -27.66
N ARG A 18 33.08 13.56 -28.38
CA ARG A 18 33.46 12.93 -29.63
C ARG A 18 32.50 13.47 -30.71
N SER A 19 33.06 14.22 -31.65
CA SER A 19 32.30 14.70 -32.81
C SER A 19 31.79 13.54 -33.68
N SER A 20 30.64 13.77 -34.34
CA SER A 20 30.15 12.87 -35.36
C SER A 20 31.10 12.84 -36.57
N SER A 21 31.23 11.68 -37.21
CA SER A 21 31.93 11.57 -38.48
C SER A 21 31.12 12.14 -39.67
N VAL A 22 29.85 12.46 -39.46
CA VAL A 22 28.95 13.06 -40.44
C VAL A 22 28.82 14.54 -40.10
N GLU A 23 29.14 15.38 -41.05
CA GLU A 23 29.04 16.83 -40.93
C GLU A 23 27.60 17.28 -40.62
N GLY A 24 27.42 18.24 -39.71
CA GLY A 24 26.10 18.75 -39.28
C GLY A 24 25.34 17.84 -38.31
N ARG A 25 25.89 16.73 -37.85
CA ARG A 25 25.27 15.87 -36.84
C ARG A 25 25.87 16.05 -35.44
N GLU A 26 25.03 15.83 -34.45
CA GLU A 26 25.44 15.86 -33.04
C GLU A 26 26.49 14.78 -32.75
N GLY A 27 27.52 15.14 -32.01
CA GLY A 27 28.45 14.24 -31.39
C GLY A 27 27.94 13.67 -30.07
N THR A 28 28.78 12.92 -29.36
CA THR A 28 28.43 12.25 -28.11
C THR A 28 29.38 12.66 -26.98
N LEU A 29 28.80 13.01 -25.82
CA LEU A 29 29.52 13.15 -24.57
C LEU A 29 29.74 11.81 -23.90
N TYR A 30 30.91 11.61 -23.31
CA TYR A 30 31.20 10.44 -22.49
C TYR A 30 32.10 10.83 -21.31
N PHE A 31 32.01 10.08 -20.21
CA PHE A 31 32.96 10.21 -19.11
C PHE A 31 34.10 9.24 -19.29
N GLN A 32 35.30 9.67 -18.91
CA GLN A 32 36.49 8.86 -18.83
C GLN A 32 36.95 8.80 -17.37
N VAL A 33 36.88 7.61 -16.78
CA VAL A 33 37.39 7.33 -15.43
C VAL A 33 38.85 6.81 -15.59
N ILE A 34 39.77 7.44 -14.92
CA ILE A 34 41.19 7.09 -14.96
C ILE A 34 41.64 6.73 -13.54
N HIS A 35 42.14 5.53 -13.35
CA HIS A 35 42.70 5.06 -12.09
C HIS A 35 43.89 4.15 -12.38
N GLU A 36 45.01 4.32 -11.68
CA GLU A 36 46.26 3.56 -11.86
C GLU A 36 46.72 3.49 -13.33
N ARG A 37 46.65 4.62 -14.05
CA ARG A 37 46.97 4.75 -15.48
C ARG A 37 46.05 3.99 -16.43
N VAL A 38 45.02 3.32 -15.92
CA VAL A 38 43.98 2.64 -16.74
C VAL A 38 42.81 3.56 -16.92
N ALA A 39 42.43 3.81 -18.19
CA ALA A 39 41.25 4.60 -18.53
C ALA A 39 40.09 3.69 -18.95
N ARG A 40 38.89 3.98 -18.46
CA ARG A 40 37.64 3.34 -18.86
C ARG A 40 36.63 4.41 -19.25
N GLN A 41 35.84 4.11 -20.28
CA GLN A 41 34.85 5.03 -20.83
C GLN A 41 33.44 4.63 -20.38
N ILE A 42 32.63 5.66 -20.02
CA ILE A 42 31.19 5.55 -19.74
C ILE A 42 30.45 6.32 -20.81
N ASN A 43 29.64 5.65 -21.59
CA ASN A 43 28.78 6.28 -22.59
C ASN A 43 27.56 6.88 -21.91
N THR A 44 27.36 8.21 -22.04
CA THR A 44 26.27 8.93 -21.41
C THR A 44 24.98 8.92 -22.23
N GLY A 45 25.08 8.73 -23.53
CA GLY A 45 23.99 8.95 -24.49
C GLY A 45 23.67 10.43 -24.75
N TYR A 46 24.39 11.37 -24.13
CA TYR A 46 24.20 12.81 -24.29
C TYR A 46 24.73 13.26 -25.63
N ARG A 47 23.92 14.02 -26.37
CA ARG A 47 24.25 14.48 -27.72
C ARG A 47 24.27 15.99 -27.78
N LEU A 48 25.34 16.54 -28.43
CA LEU A 48 25.59 17.97 -28.60
C LEU A 48 26.16 18.22 -30.01
N PHE A 49 25.94 19.43 -30.53
CA PHE A 49 26.71 19.92 -31.66
C PHE A 49 28.11 20.35 -31.19
N PRO A 50 29.13 20.29 -32.09
CA PRO A 50 30.49 20.71 -31.74
C PRO A 50 30.55 22.16 -31.22
N SER A 51 29.72 23.06 -31.69
CA SER A 51 29.60 24.44 -31.25
C SER A 51 29.02 24.65 -29.85
N GLU A 52 28.37 23.60 -29.30
CA GLU A 52 27.76 23.61 -27.95
C GLU A 52 28.68 23.05 -26.87
N TRP A 53 29.94 22.73 -27.22
CA TRP A 53 30.92 22.15 -26.29
C TRP A 53 32.22 22.91 -26.25
N ASP A 54 32.63 23.33 -25.05
CA ASP A 54 33.97 23.87 -24.83
C ASP A 54 34.92 22.76 -24.34
N GLY A 55 35.81 22.35 -25.21
CA GLY A 55 36.81 21.31 -24.90
C GLY A 55 37.89 21.75 -23.91
N ARG A 56 38.09 23.05 -23.65
CA ARG A 56 39.08 23.56 -22.68
C ARG A 56 38.52 23.53 -21.27
N THR A 57 37.29 24.02 -21.08
CA THR A 57 36.63 24.05 -19.76
C THR A 57 35.89 22.76 -19.46
N SER A 58 35.66 21.91 -20.49
CA SER A 58 34.82 20.72 -20.41
C SER A 58 33.35 21.06 -19.99
N GLU A 59 32.83 22.15 -20.52
CA GLU A 59 31.50 22.66 -20.24
C GLU A 59 30.61 22.77 -21.48
N ILE A 60 29.30 22.71 -21.24
CA ILE A 60 28.27 22.96 -22.28
C ILE A 60 28.12 24.47 -22.45
N ILE A 61 28.27 24.94 -23.69
CA ILE A 61 28.06 26.32 -24.08
C ILE A 61 26.57 26.56 -24.27
N LEU A 62 26.02 27.50 -23.50
CA LEU A 62 24.60 27.83 -23.59
C LEU A 62 24.38 28.98 -24.59
N PRO A 63 23.45 28.86 -25.56
CA PRO A 63 23.14 29.93 -26.47
C PRO A 63 22.43 31.10 -25.76
N VAL A 64 22.36 32.24 -26.41
CA VAL A 64 21.71 33.46 -25.89
C VAL A 64 20.22 33.21 -25.60
N SER A 65 19.65 33.92 -24.63
CA SER A 65 18.25 33.77 -24.21
C SER A 65 17.29 33.94 -25.39
N GLY A 66 16.34 32.99 -25.56
CA GLY A 66 15.32 32.95 -26.61
C GLY A 66 15.43 31.77 -27.56
N ASP A 67 16.49 31.01 -27.54
CA ASP A 67 16.64 29.79 -28.34
C ASP A 67 15.93 28.58 -27.67
N SER A 68 15.11 27.87 -28.44
CA SER A 68 14.43 26.62 -28.00
C SER A 68 15.42 25.54 -27.54
N ARG A 69 16.64 25.55 -28.09
CA ARG A 69 17.73 24.63 -27.76
C ARG A 69 18.32 24.87 -26.37
N ARG A 70 18.22 26.10 -25.85
CA ARG A 70 18.75 26.50 -24.54
C ARG A 70 18.17 25.66 -23.39
N SER A 71 16.86 25.42 -23.37
CA SER A 71 16.21 24.63 -22.31
C SER A 71 16.69 23.19 -22.30
N LEU A 72 16.90 22.60 -23.49
CA LEU A 72 17.45 21.25 -23.64
C LEU A 72 18.90 21.18 -23.13
N LEU A 73 19.73 22.15 -23.48
CA LEU A 73 21.13 22.19 -23.05
C LEU A 73 21.26 22.45 -21.55
N LEU A 74 20.39 23.24 -20.93
CA LEU A 74 20.32 23.40 -19.47
C LEU A 74 19.99 22.09 -18.77
N ALA A 75 18.94 21.39 -19.24
CA ALA A 75 18.56 20.09 -18.67
C ALA A 75 19.69 19.04 -18.83
N LEU A 76 20.42 19.13 -19.94
CA LEU A 76 21.54 18.25 -20.22
C LEU A 76 22.74 18.57 -19.34
N LYS A 77 23.01 19.85 -19.08
CA LYS A 77 24.04 20.31 -18.13
C LYS A 77 23.74 19.83 -16.71
N GLU A 78 22.51 19.98 -16.24
CA GLU A 78 22.07 19.48 -14.92
C GLU A 78 22.24 17.97 -14.78
N ARG A 79 21.89 17.21 -15.83
CA ARG A 79 22.06 15.73 -15.83
C ARG A 79 23.53 15.35 -15.80
N MET A 80 24.37 16.02 -16.58
CA MET A 80 25.81 15.79 -16.61
C MET A 80 26.45 16.05 -15.24
N GLU A 81 26.09 17.16 -14.59
CA GLU A 81 26.57 17.50 -13.25
C GLU A 81 26.12 16.47 -12.19
N LYS A 82 24.88 15.97 -12.32
CA LYS A 82 24.36 14.91 -11.45
C LYS A 82 25.15 13.61 -11.61
N ASP A 83 25.43 13.21 -12.85
CA ASP A 83 26.21 12.00 -13.12
C ASP A 83 27.65 12.11 -12.63
N ILE A 84 28.26 13.29 -12.75
CA ILE A 84 29.61 13.55 -12.22
C ILE A 84 29.59 13.40 -10.70
N ARG A 85 28.68 14.06 -9.98
CA ARG A 85 28.54 13.92 -8.52
C ARG A 85 28.33 12.46 -8.10
N ARG A 86 27.59 11.69 -8.88
CA ARG A 86 27.40 10.26 -8.63
C ARG A 86 28.70 9.47 -8.78
N LEU A 87 29.47 9.74 -9.81
CA LEU A 87 30.77 9.11 -10.02
C LEU A 87 31.77 9.47 -8.88
N GLU A 88 31.78 10.72 -8.45
CA GLU A 88 32.58 11.19 -7.32
C GLU A 88 32.21 10.47 -6.01
N SER A 89 30.89 10.28 -5.78
CA SER A 89 30.39 9.53 -4.61
C SER A 89 30.83 8.06 -4.64
N ILE A 90 30.79 7.41 -5.81
CA ILE A 90 31.24 6.02 -5.99
C ILE A 90 32.75 5.94 -5.69
N ILE A 91 33.54 6.84 -6.24
CA ILE A 91 35.00 6.89 -6.01
C ILE A 91 35.27 7.09 -4.52
N ALA A 92 34.65 8.09 -3.89
CA ALA A 92 34.82 8.35 -2.46
C ALA A 92 34.35 7.17 -1.58
N GLY A 93 33.39 6.38 -2.02
CA GLY A 93 32.95 5.14 -1.37
C GLY A 93 34.01 4.05 -1.44
N LEU A 94 34.61 3.84 -2.61
CA LEU A 94 35.69 2.88 -2.83
C LEU A 94 36.95 3.24 -2.07
N GLU A 95 37.32 4.53 -2.07
CA GLU A 95 38.47 5.04 -1.30
C GLU A 95 38.32 4.80 0.21
N ARG A 96 37.13 5.02 0.74
CA ARG A 96 36.84 4.77 2.17
C ARG A 96 36.86 3.29 2.56
N SER A 97 36.63 2.36 1.64
CA SER A 97 36.75 0.92 1.94
C SER A 97 38.17 0.48 2.15
N GLY A 98 39.15 1.26 1.66
CA GLY A 98 40.59 0.94 1.78
C GLY A 98 41.06 -0.19 0.86
N ASP A 99 40.18 -0.73 0.02
CA ASP A 99 40.50 -1.78 -0.93
C ASP A 99 41.04 -1.19 -2.23
N THR A 100 42.01 -1.86 -2.85
CA THR A 100 42.44 -1.52 -4.22
C THR A 100 41.32 -1.89 -5.22
N TYR A 101 41.01 -0.97 -6.12
CA TYR A 101 39.97 -1.17 -7.12
C TYR A 101 40.43 -0.76 -8.53
N PRO A 102 40.09 -1.51 -9.59
CA PRO A 102 40.35 -1.10 -10.96
C PRO A 102 39.38 -0.03 -11.45
N ALA A 103 39.76 0.82 -12.42
CA ALA A 103 38.85 1.80 -13.04
C ALA A 103 37.56 1.19 -13.56
N GLY A 104 37.59 -0.08 -13.98
CA GLY A 104 36.39 -0.85 -14.41
C GLY A 104 35.36 -1.02 -13.31
N ARG A 105 35.73 -1.08 -12.04
CA ARG A 105 34.85 -1.20 -10.91
C ARG A 105 33.94 0.03 -10.72
N VAL A 106 34.53 1.22 -10.95
CA VAL A 106 33.76 2.49 -10.94
C VAL A 106 32.69 2.48 -12.05
N VAL A 107 33.06 2.02 -13.25
CA VAL A 107 32.15 1.90 -14.39
C VAL A 107 31.04 0.90 -14.11
N GLU A 108 31.37 -0.25 -13.55
CA GLU A 108 30.42 -1.28 -13.14
C GLU A 108 29.42 -0.74 -12.11
N LEU A 109 29.89 -0.09 -11.05
CA LEU A 109 29.06 0.50 -10.01
C LEU A 109 28.19 1.66 -10.53
N PHE A 110 28.68 2.39 -11.53
CA PHE A 110 27.90 3.43 -12.19
C PHE A 110 26.75 2.86 -13.01
N HIS A 111 26.95 1.78 -13.77
CA HIS A 111 25.91 1.13 -14.57
C HIS A 111 25.04 0.17 -13.74
N ASN A 112 25.62 -0.54 -12.79
CA ASN A 112 24.97 -1.52 -11.94
C ASN A 112 25.26 -1.18 -10.48
N PRO A 113 24.52 -0.19 -9.89
CA PRO A 113 24.71 0.13 -8.48
C PRO A 113 24.42 -1.12 -7.64
N PRO A 114 25.22 -1.39 -6.60
CA PRO A 114 24.96 -2.50 -5.69
C PRO A 114 23.55 -2.40 -5.14
N LEU A 115 22.90 -3.54 -4.93
CA LEU A 115 21.56 -3.66 -4.28
C LEU A 115 21.52 -3.07 -2.85
N GLU A 116 22.66 -2.66 -2.32
CA GLU A 116 22.83 -1.96 -1.04
C GLU A 116 22.55 -0.45 -1.10
N ASP A 117 22.08 0.07 -2.23
CA ASP A 117 21.79 1.51 -2.32
C ASP A 117 20.61 1.89 -1.44
N SER A 118 20.93 2.15 -0.16
CA SER A 118 20.01 2.59 0.89
C SER A 118 19.29 3.91 0.51
N HIS A 119 19.72 4.56 -0.56
CA HIS A 119 19.24 5.86 -1.02
C HIS A 119 18.16 5.79 -2.12
N ASN A 120 17.91 4.60 -2.70
CA ASN A 120 16.84 4.44 -3.67
C ASN A 120 15.52 4.04 -3.00
N PHE A 121 14.43 4.67 -3.42
CA PHE A 121 13.14 4.59 -2.75
C PHE A 121 12.52 3.18 -2.77
N MET A 122 12.52 2.50 -3.91
CA MET A 122 11.92 1.17 -4.00
C MET A 122 12.80 0.10 -3.34
N ALA A 123 14.12 0.21 -3.47
CA ALA A 123 15.07 -0.66 -2.77
C ALA A 123 14.94 -0.50 -1.25
N PHE A 124 14.87 0.73 -0.75
CA PHE A 124 14.60 1.03 0.66
C PHE A 124 13.26 0.43 1.11
N GLY A 125 12.20 0.64 0.32
CA GLY A 125 10.87 0.13 0.61
C GLY A 125 10.82 -1.40 0.69
N LYS A 126 11.53 -2.11 -0.18
CA LYS A 126 11.64 -3.59 -0.15
C LYS A 126 12.31 -4.08 1.14
N ARG A 127 13.43 -3.47 1.53
CA ARG A 127 14.09 -3.80 2.81
C ARG A 127 13.18 -3.56 4.01
N LEU A 128 12.43 -2.45 3.98
CA LEU A 128 11.47 -2.15 5.03
C LEU A 128 10.35 -3.20 5.11
N VAL A 129 9.92 -3.76 3.97
CA VAL A 129 8.97 -4.88 3.91
C VAL A 129 9.56 -6.12 4.59
N GLU A 130 10.79 -6.51 4.25
CA GLU A 130 11.49 -7.65 4.84
C GLU A 130 11.65 -7.52 6.36
N GLU A 131 12.02 -6.32 6.84
CA GLU A 131 12.09 -6.03 8.27
C GLU A 131 10.73 -6.20 8.96
N LEU A 132 9.66 -5.68 8.35
CA LEU A 132 8.30 -5.83 8.88
C LEU A 132 7.83 -7.28 8.93
N GLU A 133 8.18 -8.09 7.94
CA GLU A 133 7.90 -9.51 7.93
C GLU A 133 8.64 -10.25 9.04
N ARG A 134 9.92 -9.93 9.24
CA ARG A 134 10.76 -10.51 10.29
C ARG A 134 10.22 -10.23 11.70
N VAL A 135 9.70 -9.00 11.94
CA VAL A 135 9.06 -8.66 13.21
C VAL A 135 7.57 -9.04 13.29
N GLY A 136 7.05 -9.83 12.34
CA GLY A 136 5.69 -10.36 12.35
C GLY A 136 4.60 -9.36 11.96
N LYS A 137 4.92 -8.15 11.49
CA LYS A 137 3.96 -7.14 11.03
C LYS A 137 3.49 -7.40 9.58
N LYS A 138 3.13 -8.65 9.28
CA LYS A 138 2.79 -9.15 7.94
C LYS A 138 1.79 -8.27 7.18
N ARG A 139 0.73 -7.77 7.84
CA ARG A 139 -0.27 -6.90 7.17
C ARG A 139 0.27 -5.55 6.72
N THR A 140 1.22 -4.98 7.47
CA THR A 140 1.86 -3.72 7.08
C THR A 140 2.83 -3.98 5.93
N ALA A 141 3.58 -5.08 5.99
CA ALA A 141 4.44 -5.54 4.89
C ALA A 141 3.65 -5.73 3.60
N GLU A 142 2.52 -6.47 3.61
CA GLU A 142 1.63 -6.64 2.45
C GLU A 142 1.14 -5.31 1.86
N ARG A 143 0.82 -4.32 2.71
CA ARG A 143 0.40 -2.99 2.25
C ARG A 143 1.52 -2.26 1.53
N TYR A 144 2.71 -2.25 2.10
CA TYR A 144 3.87 -1.61 1.49
C TYR A 144 4.26 -2.30 0.20
N THR A 145 4.28 -3.63 0.16
CA THR A 145 4.51 -4.40 -1.08
C THR A 145 3.50 -4.00 -2.17
N THR A 146 2.21 -3.91 -1.82
CA THR A 146 1.16 -3.52 -2.78
C THR A 146 1.42 -2.15 -3.38
N VAL A 147 1.74 -1.14 -2.56
CA VAL A 147 1.93 0.23 -3.05
C VAL A 147 3.26 0.40 -3.78
N LEU A 148 4.31 -0.28 -3.34
CA LEU A 148 5.61 -0.29 -4.03
C LEU A 148 5.49 -0.94 -5.40
N ASN A 149 4.80 -2.07 -5.53
CA ASN A 149 4.56 -2.72 -6.82
C ASN A 149 3.77 -1.81 -7.78
N SER A 150 2.75 -1.10 -7.28
CA SER A 150 1.99 -0.15 -8.09
C SER A 150 2.87 1.03 -8.54
N PHE A 151 3.71 1.56 -7.65
CA PHE A 151 4.63 2.63 -7.97
C PHE A 151 5.73 2.19 -8.95
N THR A 152 6.28 0.97 -8.78
CA THR A 152 7.20 0.34 -9.74
C THR A 152 6.56 0.23 -11.13
N HIS A 153 5.28 -0.15 -11.19
CA HIS A 153 4.56 -0.26 -12.46
C HIS A 153 4.34 1.10 -13.14
N PHE A 154 4.08 2.14 -12.35
CA PHE A 154 4.02 3.52 -12.84
C PHE A 154 5.36 3.98 -13.41
N ARG A 155 6.46 3.72 -12.70
CA ARG A 155 7.82 4.08 -13.16
C ARG A 155 8.25 3.31 -14.41
N GLY A 156 7.77 2.09 -14.60
CA GLY A 156 8.04 1.29 -15.78
C GLY A 156 9.54 1.16 -16.09
N ARG A 157 9.97 1.67 -17.26
CA ARG A 157 11.37 1.63 -17.72
C ARG A 157 12.30 2.59 -16.98
N ASP A 158 11.79 3.61 -16.31
CA ASP A 158 12.60 4.59 -15.56
C ASP A 158 13.27 3.98 -14.32
N GLY A 159 12.86 2.78 -13.92
CA GLY A 159 13.45 2.03 -12.83
C GLY A 159 13.23 2.64 -11.45
N ASP A 160 14.13 2.32 -10.52
CA ASP A 160 14.13 2.88 -9.16
C ASP A 160 14.55 4.36 -9.17
N ILE A 161 14.22 5.08 -8.13
CA ILE A 161 14.45 6.53 -8.02
C ILE A 161 15.16 6.85 -6.70
N PRO A 162 16.17 7.75 -6.70
CA PRO A 162 16.76 8.25 -5.47
C PRO A 162 15.73 8.88 -4.54
N LEU A 163 15.89 8.67 -3.23
CA LEU A 163 15.01 9.24 -2.21
C LEU A 163 14.93 10.77 -2.27
N GLU A 164 16.01 11.43 -2.65
CA GLU A 164 16.09 12.88 -2.83
C GLU A 164 15.27 13.39 -4.02
N ASP A 165 15.00 12.55 -5.03
CA ASP A 165 14.23 12.89 -6.22
C ASP A 165 12.72 12.65 -6.04
N ILE A 166 12.29 12.12 -4.88
CA ILE A 166 10.86 12.01 -4.53
C ILE A 166 10.31 13.40 -4.25
N GLY A 167 9.74 14.03 -5.26
CA GLY A 167 9.19 15.39 -5.22
C GLY A 167 7.67 15.43 -5.41
N SER A 168 7.09 16.62 -5.17
CA SER A 168 5.62 16.82 -5.31
C SER A 168 5.13 16.61 -6.74
N THR A 169 5.90 17.00 -7.74
CA THR A 169 5.54 16.82 -9.17
C THR A 169 5.39 15.33 -9.49
N LEU A 170 6.34 14.50 -9.10
CA LEU A 170 6.30 13.05 -9.31
C LEU A 170 5.08 12.42 -8.62
N MET A 171 4.72 12.89 -7.42
CA MET A 171 3.56 12.37 -6.70
C MET A 171 2.25 12.79 -7.34
N LEU A 172 2.16 13.99 -7.91
CA LEU A 172 1.01 14.43 -8.68
C LEU A 172 0.85 13.64 -10.00
N GLU A 173 1.96 13.36 -10.70
CA GLU A 173 1.96 12.51 -11.89
C GLU A 173 1.50 11.09 -11.57
N TYR A 174 1.96 10.51 -10.47
CA TYR A 174 1.50 9.20 -10.02
C TYR A 174 0.01 9.21 -9.63
N GLU A 175 -0.47 10.27 -8.99
CA GLU A 175 -1.90 10.42 -8.69
C GLU A 175 -2.74 10.49 -9.98
N ALA A 176 -2.32 11.25 -10.97
CA ALA A 176 -2.96 11.34 -12.27
C ALA A 176 -2.99 9.97 -12.96
N TRP A 177 -1.88 9.26 -12.98
CA TRP A 177 -1.79 7.91 -13.54
C TRP A 177 -2.74 6.92 -12.86
N LEU A 178 -2.90 6.98 -11.52
CA LEU A 178 -3.86 6.15 -10.80
C LEU A 178 -5.30 6.48 -11.21
N LYS A 179 -5.63 7.75 -11.39
CA LYS A 179 -6.94 8.22 -11.84
C LYS A 179 -7.24 7.75 -13.26
N ASP A 180 -6.27 7.85 -14.16
CA ASP A 180 -6.40 7.38 -15.56
C ASP A 180 -6.61 5.87 -15.64
N LYS A 181 -6.10 5.10 -14.70
CA LYS A 181 -6.37 3.66 -14.51
C LYS A 181 -7.74 3.38 -13.89
N GLY A 182 -8.57 4.38 -13.63
CA GLY A 182 -9.88 4.22 -13.01
C GLY A 182 -9.85 3.88 -11.53
N ILE A 183 -8.74 4.14 -10.84
CA ILE A 183 -8.62 3.90 -9.39
C ILE A 183 -9.46 4.91 -8.63
N CYS A 184 -10.36 4.43 -7.76
CA CYS A 184 -11.25 5.30 -6.99
C CYS A 184 -10.49 6.13 -5.94
N PRO A 185 -11.02 7.32 -5.52
CA PRO A 185 -10.34 8.27 -4.64
C PRO A 185 -9.81 7.65 -3.33
N ASN A 186 -10.59 6.79 -2.69
CA ASN A 186 -10.16 6.12 -1.45
C ASN A 186 -8.98 5.16 -1.66
N SER A 187 -8.89 4.51 -2.82
CA SER A 187 -7.76 3.67 -3.18
C SER A 187 -6.53 4.51 -3.53
N THR A 188 -6.70 5.62 -4.27
CA THR A 188 -5.63 6.60 -4.54
C THR A 188 -5.05 7.12 -3.22
N SER A 189 -5.92 7.57 -2.31
CA SER A 189 -5.52 7.98 -0.96
C SER A 189 -4.78 6.87 -0.19
N TYR A 190 -5.20 5.62 -0.33
CA TYR A 190 -4.50 4.48 0.27
C TYR A 190 -3.06 4.35 -0.28
N TYR A 191 -2.86 4.45 -1.58
CA TYR A 191 -1.53 4.41 -2.20
C TYR A 191 -0.67 5.56 -1.67
N MET A 192 -1.17 6.80 -1.73
CA MET A 192 -0.44 8.00 -1.29
C MET A 192 -0.05 7.93 0.18
N ARG A 193 -0.97 7.55 1.08
CA ARG A 193 -0.67 7.45 2.52
C ARG A 193 0.37 6.40 2.85
N ASN A 194 0.36 5.26 2.17
CA ASN A 194 1.34 4.21 2.43
C ASN A 194 2.72 4.55 1.83
N LEU A 195 2.79 5.15 0.62
CA LEU A 195 4.06 5.65 0.09
C LEU A 195 4.64 6.78 0.96
N ARG A 196 3.79 7.70 1.45
CA ARG A 196 4.20 8.71 2.42
C ARG A 196 4.78 8.10 3.69
N ALA A 197 4.18 7.01 4.19
CA ALA A 197 4.69 6.32 5.36
C ALA A 197 6.07 5.67 5.09
N VAL A 198 6.30 5.12 3.90
CA VAL A 198 7.62 4.61 3.50
C VAL A 198 8.64 5.75 3.40
N TYR A 199 8.29 6.85 2.74
CA TYR A 199 9.15 8.03 2.61
C TYR A 199 9.54 8.63 3.97
N ASN A 200 8.55 8.84 4.86
CA ASN A 200 8.83 9.37 6.19
C ASN A 200 9.76 8.47 7.00
N ARG A 201 9.71 7.15 6.83
CA ARG A 201 10.67 6.24 7.47
C ARG A 201 12.09 6.38 6.91
N ALA A 202 12.25 6.78 5.66
CA ALA A 202 13.56 7.12 5.12
C ALA A 202 14.08 8.44 5.71
N VAL A 203 13.18 9.42 5.90
CA VAL A 203 13.50 10.68 6.60
C VAL A 203 13.88 10.42 8.05
N ASP A 204 13.10 9.59 8.77
CA ASP A 204 13.39 9.22 10.18
C ASP A 204 14.73 8.49 10.34
N ARG A 205 15.24 7.87 9.27
CA ARG A 205 16.55 7.20 9.22
C ARG A 205 17.65 8.08 8.63
N GLU A 206 17.39 9.37 8.43
CA GLU A 206 18.33 10.35 7.88
C GLU A 206 18.87 10.01 6.48
N LEU A 207 18.16 9.16 5.72
CA LEU A 207 18.53 8.80 4.34
C LEU A 207 18.16 9.89 3.33
N THR A 208 17.28 10.82 3.70
CA THR A 208 16.86 11.98 2.91
C THR A 208 16.28 13.05 3.83
N VAL A 209 16.22 14.29 3.33
CA VAL A 209 15.59 15.40 4.06
C VAL A 209 14.09 15.48 3.76
N GLN A 210 13.28 15.96 4.72
CA GLN A 210 11.84 16.11 4.54
C GLN A 210 11.51 17.23 3.54
N ARG A 211 10.99 16.88 2.37
CA ARG A 211 10.55 17.80 1.31
C ARG A 211 9.03 17.85 1.13
N SER A 212 8.28 17.14 1.98
CA SER A 212 6.82 17.06 1.97
C SER A 212 6.20 16.71 0.59
N PRO A 213 6.68 15.69 -0.13
CA PRO A 213 6.26 15.40 -1.51
C PRO A 213 4.78 15.05 -1.64
N PHE A 214 4.13 14.65 -0.56
CA PHE A 214 2.71 14.26 -0.52
C PHE A 214 1.76 15.40 -0.08
N LYS A 215 2.25 16.65 -0.02
CA LYS A 215 1.44 17.81 0.44
C LYS A 215 0.25 18.09 -0.47
N HIS A 216 0.42 17.92 -1.76
CA HIS A 216 -0.55 18.34 -2.78
C HIS A 216 -1.38 17.20 -3.38
N VAL A 217 -1.13 15.95 -2.99
CA VAL A 217 -1.91 14.78 -3.44
C VAL A 217 -3.03 14.43 -2.47
N TYR A 218 -4.06 13.76 -2.98
CA TYR A 218 -5.20 13.37 -2.17
C TYR A 218 -4.85 12.26 -1.16
N THR A 219 -4.92 12.58 0.11
CA THR A 219 -4.71 11.65 1.23
C THR A 219 -5.94 11.58 2.17
N GLY A 220 -7.06 12.15 1.75
CA GLY A 220 -8.31 12.18 2.48
C GLY A 220 -9.07 10.85 2.50
N ILE A 221 -10.28 10.90 3.03
CA ILE A 221 -11.24 9.78 3.01
C ILE A 221 -12.51 10.29 2.36
N ASP A 222 -12.82 9.74 1.21
CA ASP A 222 -14.07 10.03 0.50
C ASP A 222 -15.22 9.25 1.10
N LYS A 223 -16.40 9.86 1.15
CA LYS A 223 -17.60 9.24 1.69
C LYS A 223 -18.04 8.09 0.78
N THR A 224 -18.17 6.90 1.36
CA THR A 224 -18.69 5.72 0.64
C THR A 224 -20.09 5.42 1.07
N VAL A 225 -20.95 5.05 0.11
CA VAL A 225 -22.30 4.55 0.41
C VAL A 225 -22.19 3.32 1.30
N LYS A 226 -22.82 3.36 2.46
CA LYS A 226 -22.82 2.23 3.40
C LYS A 226 -23.79 1.16 2.91
N ARG A 227 -23.32 -0.08 2.96
CA ARG A 227 -24.04 -1.24 2.45
C ARG A 227 -24.78 -1.93 3.59
N ALA A 228 -25.82 -1.29 4.12
CA ALA A 228 -26.70 -1.91 5.11
C ALA A 228 -27.99 -2.39 4.44
N VAL A 229 -28.49 -3.52 4.89
CA VAL A 229 -29.81 -4.02 4.50
C VAL A 229 -30.81 -3.84 5.65
N PRO A 230 -32.11 -3.53 5.37
CA PRO A 230 -33.13 -3.37 6.40
C PRO A 230 -33.45 -4.71 7.07
N LEU A 231 -34.10 -4.64 8.26
CA LEU A 231 -34.49 -5.83 9.03
C LEU A 231 -35.36 -6.82 8.22
N LYS A 232 -36.20 -6.30 7.32
CA LYS A 232 -37.00 -7.14 6.41
C LYS A 232 -36.12 -8.03 5.55
N ALA A 233 -35.05 -7.46 4.96
CA ALA A 233 -34.12 -8.23 4.14
C ALA A 233 -33.34 -9.25 4.98
N VAL A 234 -32.93 -8.91 6.22
CA VAL A 234 -32.29 -9.87 7.12
C VAL A 234 -33.20 -11.06 7.42
N ARG A 235 -34.50 -10.83 7.62
CA ARG A 235 -35.47 -11.91 7.80
C ARG A 235 -35.62 -12.77 6.52
N MET A 236 -35.70 -12.16 5.35
CA MET A 236 -35.74 -12.89 4.08
C MET A 236 -34.49 -13.76 3.88
N ILE A 237 -33.31 -13.25 4.23
CA ILE A 237 -32.03 -14.01 4.18
C ILE A 237 -32.08 -15.20 5.14
N ARG A 238 -32.56 -14.99 6.38
CA ARG A 238 -32.71 -16.05 7.39
C ARG A 238 -33.63 -17.17 6.97
N ASP A 239 -34.81 -16.80 6.46
CA ASP A 239 -35.92 -17.71 6.23
C ASP A 239 -35.87 -18.41 4.87
N LEU A 240 -34.84 -18.11 4.03
CA LEU A 240 -34.69 -18.72 2.71
C LEU A 240 -34.38 -20.22 2.83
N ASP A 241 -35.17 -21.05 2.16
CA ASP A 241 -34.90 -22.49 2.05
C ASP A 241 -33.72 -22.72 1.11
N LEU A 242 -32.64 -23.28 1.65
CA LEU A 242 -31.38 -23.55 0.95
C LEU A 242 -30.92 -25.00 1.09
N ARG A 243 -31.80 -25.91 1.50
CA ARG A 243 -31.51 -27.35 1.71
C ARG A 243 -30.87 -28.02 0.49
N LEU A 244 -31.23 -27.58 -0.72
CA LEU A 244 -30.66 -28.07 -1.97
C LEU A 244 -29.38 -27.34 -2.41
N SER A 245 -28.85 -26.42 -1.60
CA SER A 245 -27.67 -25.61 -1.91
C SER A 245 -26.75 -25.46 -0.69
N PRO A 246 -26.06 -26.53 -0.25
CA PRO A 246 -25.31 -26.53 1.01
C PRO A 246 -24.27 -25.41 1.12
N GLY A 247 -23.65 -25.02 0.00
CA GLY A 247 -22.69 -23.91 -0.02
C GLY A 247 -23.33 -22.53 0.22
N MET A 248 -24.55 -22.30 -0.28
CA MET A 248 -25.30 -21.07 0.02
C MET A 248 -25.85 -21.11 1.45
N GLU A 249 -26.30 -22.26 1.91
CA GLU A 249 -26.77 -22.45 3.29
C GLU A 249 -25.65 -22.11 4.28
N TYR A 250 -24.46 -22.65 4.09
CA TYR A 250 -23.30 -22.32 4.92
C TYR A 250 -22.98 -20.81 4.88
N ALA A 251 -23.01 -20.20 3.71
CA ALA A 251 -22.72 -18.77 3.59
C ALA A 251 -23.81 -17.91 4.27
N ARG A 252 -25.10 -18.26 4.13
CA ARG A 252 -26.22 -17.65 4.85
C ARG A 252 -26.03 -17.77 6.37
N ASP A 253 -25.69 -18.96 6.85
CA ASP A 253 -25.53 -19.22 8.28
C ASP A 253 -24.35 -18.46 8.88
N MET A 254 -23.22 -18.34 8.16
CA MET A 254 -22.10 -17.50 8.59
C MET A 254 -22.48 -15.99 8.61
N PHE A 255 -23.30 -15.55 7.66
CA PHE A 255 -23.84 -14.18 7.66
C PHE A 255 -24.75 -13.96 8.87
N MET A 256 -25.69 -14.89 9.14
CA MET A 256 -26.59 -14.81 10.28
C MET A 256 -25.84 -14.90 11.61
N LEU A 257 -24.82 -15.75 11.71
CA LEU A 257 -23.95 -15.81 12.89
C LEU A 257 -23.27 -14.47 13.15
N SER A 258 -22.71 -13.84 12.10
CA SER A 258 -22.14 -12.49 12.23
C SER A 258 -23.19 -11.49 12.72
N PHE A 259 -24.40 -11.54 12.20
CA PHE A 259 -25.49 -10.66 12.63
C PHE A 259 -25.87 -10.91 14.09
N TYR A 260 -26.08 -12.15 14.51
CA TYR A 260 -26.46 -12.54 15.87
C TYR A 260 -25.35 -12.18 16.89
N THR A 261 -24.10 -12.28 16.49
CA THR A 261 -22.93 -11.91 17.30
C THR A 261 -22.59 -10.40 17.22
N ARG A 262 -23.59 -9.54 17.05
CA ARG A 262 -23.44 -8.07 17.03
C ARG A 262 -22.54 -7.54 15.91
N GLY A 263 -22.58 -8.20 14.77
CA GLY A 263 -21.77 -7.84 13.61
C GLY A 263 -20.30 -8.25 13.76
N MET A 264 -20.01 -9.40 14.38
CA MET A 264 -18.67 -9.97 14.46
C MET A 264 -18.07 -10.10 13.08
N SER A 265 -16.81 -9.69 12.90
CA SER A 265 -16.16 -9.81 11.59
C SER A 265 -15.87 -11.28 11.25
N PHE A 266 -15.91 -11.63 9.96
CA PHE A 266 -15.69 -13.01 9.55
C PHE A 266 -14.29 -13.53 9.95
N VAL A 267 -13.29 -12.65 10.01
CA VAL A 267 -11.97 -13.02 10.52
C VAL A 267 -12.02 -13.42 12.01
N ASP A 268 -12.84 -12.76 12.80
CA ASP A 268 -12.99 -13.13 14.22
C ASP A 268 -13.73 -14.47 14.33
N ILE A 269 -14.82 -14.69 13.57
CA ILE A 269 -15.57 -15.96 13.50
C ILE A 269 -14.62 -17.12 13.12
N ALA A 270 -13.78 -16.93 12.11
CA ALA A 270 -12.88 -17.95 11.59
C ALA A 270 -11.84 -18.42 12.62
N TYR A 271 -11.47 -17.56 13.55
CA TYR A 271 -10.47 -17.86 14.58
C TYR A 271 -11.05 -18.08 15.98
N LEU A 272 -12.39 -18.13 16.14
CA LEU A 272 -13.02 -18.51 17.41
C LEU A 272 -12.60 -19.95 17.77
N LYS A 273 -12.17 -20.14 19.00
CA LYS A 273 -11.82 -21.45 19.52
C LYS A 273 -12.99 -22.04 20.31
N LYS A 274 -13.08 -23.36 20.37
CA LYS A 274 -14.05 -24.07 21.24
C LYS A 274 -13.94 -23.62 22.72
N ALA A 275 -12.70 -23.34 23.16
CA ALA A 275 -12.44 -22.82 24.51
C ALA A 275 -12.96 -21.40 24.77
N ASP A 276 -13.31 -20.61 23.74
CA ASP A 276 -13.84 -19.26 23.89
C ASP A 276 -15.32 -19.25 24.28
N LEU A 277 -16.04 -20.37 24.08
CA LEU A 277 -17.44 -20.55 24.48
C LEU A 277 -17.51 -21.36 25.76
N LYS A 278 -17.88 -20.72 26.86
CA LYS A 278 -18.01 -21.35 28.18
C LYS A 278 -19.27 -20.88 28.88
N SER A 279 -20.00 -21.79 29.51
CA SER A 279 -21.19 -21.49 30.32
C SER A 279 -22.19 -20.54 29.66
N GLY A 280 -22.43 -20.71 28.34
CA GLY A 280 -23.37 -19.87 27.58
C GLY A 280 -22.86 -18.46 27.28
N VAL A 281 -21.55 -18.21 27.43
CA VAL A 281 -20.93 -16.91 27.09
C VAL A 281 -19.76 -17.13 26.16
N LEU A 282 -19.78 -16.45 25.01
CA LEU A 282 -18.67 -16.37 24.09
C LEU A 282 -17.79 -15.19 24.45
N THR A 283 -16.51 -15.45 24.80
CA THR A 283 -15.54 -14.42 25.13
C THR A 283 -14.34 -14.52 24.21
N TYR A 284 -14.06 -13.46 23.44
CA TYR A 284 -12.95 -13.45 22.48
C TYR A 284 -12.23 -12.10 22.41
N ARG A 285 -11.02 -12.10 21.87
CA ARG A 285 -10.27 -10.86 21.55
C ARG A 285 -10.43 -10.54 20.06
N ARG A 286 -10.95 -9.36 19.77
CA ARG A 286 -11.10 -8.86 18.41
C ARG A 286 -9.75 -8.73 17.73
N ARG A 287 -9.54 -9.41 16.61
CA ARG A 287 -8.24 -9.47 15.92
C ARG A 287 -7.75 -8.12 15.37
N LYS A 288 -8.67 -7.21 15.07
CA LYS A 288 -8.32 -5.89 14.53
C LYS A 288 -7.82 -4.92 15.61
N THR A 289 -8.41 -4.93 16.80
CA THR A 289 -8.20 -3.93 17.85
C THR A 289 -7.64 -4.52 19.15
N GLY A 290 -7.63 -5.85 19.30
CA GLY A 290 -7.21 -6.51 20.52
C GLY A 290 -8.23 -6.43 21.65
N ARG A 291 -9.34 -5.69 21.47
CA ARG A 291 -10.38 -5.50 22.50
C ARG A 291 -11.03 -6.84 22.83
N ARG A 292 -11.21 -7.11 24.14
CA ARG A 292 -11.97 -8.26 24.63
C ARG A 292 -13.45 -7.96 24.59
N LEU A 293 -14.24 -8.90 24.02
CA LEU A 293 -15.70 -8.82 23.92
C LEU A 293 -16.31 -10.08 24.49
N SER A 294 -17.44 -9.93 25.19
CA SER A 294 -18.24 -11.01 25.74
C SER A 294 -19.66 -10.94 25.17
N ILE A 295 -20.16 -12.04 24.66
CA ILE A 295 -21.47 -12.15 24.01
C ILE A 295 -22.20 -13.32 24.64
N LYS A 296 -23.40 -13.06 25.14
CA LYS A 296 -24.32 -14.12 25.61
C LYS A 296 -24.66 -14.99 24.40
N TRP A 297 -24.49 -16.31 24.56
CA TRP A 297 -24.76 -17.29 23.52
C TRP A 297 -26.25 -17.61 23.49
N GLU A 298 -26.89 -17.34 22.37
CA GLU A 298 -28.33 -17.46 22.24
C GLU A 298 -28.70 -18.65 21.32
N LYS A 299 -29.93 -19.16 21.46
CA LYS A 299 -30.42 -20.33 20.72
C LYS A 299 -30.17 -20.29 19.21
N PRO A 300 -30.37 -19.18 18.47
CA PRO A 300 -30.07 -19.14 17.01
C PRO A 300 -28.60 -19.34 16.68
N MET A 301 -27.69 -18.95 17.58
CA MET A 301 -26.25 -19.19 17.42
C MET A 301 -25.92 -20.67 17.65
N GLN A 302 -26.58 -21.29 18.65
CA GLN A 302 -26.41 -22.71 18.96
C GLN A 302 -26.88 -23.58 17.79
N GLU A 303 -28.01 -23.28 17.20
CA GLU A 303 -28.54 -24.00 16.03
C GLU A 303 -27.56 -24.00 14.83
N ILE A 304 -26.82 -22.91 14.64
CA ILE A 304 -25.75 -22.84 13.64
C ILE A 304 -24.55 -23.68 14.09
N LEU A 305 -24.17 -23.59 15.36
CA LEU A 305 -23.06 -24.36 15.91
C LEU A 305 -23.31 -25.87 15.79
N ASP A 306 -24.53 -26.32 16.09
CA ASP A 306 -24.93 -27.74 16.02
C ASP A 306 -24.80 -28.30 14.61
N ARG A 307 -25.01 -27.48 13.57
CA ARG A 307 -24.84 -27.87 12.17
C ARG A 307 -23.37 -27.98 11.74
N TYR A 308 -22.48 -27.12 12.27
CA TYR A 308 -21.12 -26.98 11.74
C TYR A 308 -20.02 -27.18 12.78
N GLY A 309 -20.34 -27.25 14.07
CA GLY A 309 -19.35 -27.34 15.16
C GLY A 309 -18.67 -28.70 15.29
N HIS A 310 -19.19 -29.75 14.65
CA HIS A 310 -18.58 -31.08 14.67
C HIS A 310 -17.35 -31.14 13.76
N ASN A 311 -16.20 -30.79 14.29
CA ASN A 311 -14.92 -30.83 13.60
C ASN A 311 -13.78 -31.15 14.59
N ASP A 312 -12.68 -31.75 14.11
CA ASP A 312 -11.55 -32.13 14.93
C ASP A 312 -10.57 -30.99 15.23
N SER A 313 -10.78 -29.83 14.63
CA SER A 313 -9.94 -28.65 14.86
C SER A 313 -10.25 -27.97 16.20
N PRO A 314 -9.33 -27.22 16.79
CA PRO A 314 -9.57 -26.45 18.00
C PRO A 314 -10.52 -25.25 17.79
N TYR A 315 -10.88 -24.97 16.54
CA TYR A 315 -11.75 -23.85 16.19
C TYR A 315 -13.23 -24.22 16.31
N LEU A 316 -14.05 -23.23 16.64
CA LEU A 316 -15.47 -23.40 16.86
C LEU A 316 -16.24 -23.76 15.55
N PHE A 317 -15.80 -23.19 14.44
CA PHE A 317 -16.38 -23.41 13.11
C PHE A 317 -15.33 -23.93 12.12
N PRO A 318 -15.69 -24.73 11.10
CA PRO A 318 -14.79 -25.39 10.17
C PRO A 318 -14.28 -24.44 9.05
N VAL A 319 -13.84 -23.23 9.42
CA VAL A 319 -13.22 -22.27 8.50
C VAL A 319 -11.73 -22.59 8.36
N ILE A 320 -11.06 -22.82 9.48
CA ILE A 320 -9.68 -23.33 9.56
C ILE A 320 -9.77 -24.79 9.96
N ARG A 321 -9.67 -25.68 8.99
CA ARG A 321 -9.89 -27.13 9.18
C ARG A 321 -8.60 -27.86 9.54
N ASP A 322 -7.50 -27.45 8.93
CA ASP A 322 -6.20 -28.09 9.05
C ASP A 322 -5.21 -27.13 9.74
N THR A 323 -4.86 -27.46 10.97
CA THR A 323 -3.93 -26.67 11.78
C THR A 323 -2.47 -26.79 11.33
N ALA A 324 -2.14 -27.82 10.52
CA ALA A 324 -0.80 -27.98 9.94
C ALA A 324 -0.58 -27.05 8.71
N LYS A 325 -1.66 -26.55 8.10
CA LYS A 325 -1.60 -25.65 6.96
C LYS A 325 -1.78 -24.19 7.37
N ASP A 326 -1.34 -23.28 6.48
CA ASP A 326 -1.48 -21.84 6.70
C ASP A 326 -2.95 -21.44 6.94
N ALA A 327 -3.24 -21.06 8.18
CA ALA A 327 -4.56 -20.62 8.63
C ALA A 327 -5.04 -19.35 7.89
N VAL A 328 -4.13 -18.46 7.48
CA VAL A 328 -4.47 -17.22 6.75
C VAL A 328 -4.96 -17.57 5.35
N ARG A 329 -4.31 -18.52 4.69
CA ARG A 329 -4.72 -18.98 3.35
C ARG A 329 -6.08 -19.65 3.40
N GLN A 330 -6.33 -20.53 4.39
CA GLN A 330 -7.64 -21.17 4.58
C GLN A 330 -8.74 -20.16 4.83
N TYR A 331 -8.51 -19.20 5.73
CA TYR A 331 -9.43 -18.10 5.98
C TYR A 331 -9.73 -17.28 4.71
N ARG A 332 -8.69 -16.90 3.93
CA ARG A 332 -8.87 -16.11 2.70
C ARG A 332 -9.72 -16.88 1.67
N SER A 333 -9.47 -18.17 1.49
CA SER A 333 -10.25 -19.03 0.58
C SER A 333 -11.71 -19.14 1.02
N ALA A 334 -11.96 -19.37 2.31
CA ALA A 334 -13.30 -19.43 2.85
C ALA A 334 -14.05 -18.10 2.74
N ALA A 335 -13.36 -16.98 3.01
CA ALA A 335 -13.94 -15.63 2.86
C ALA A 335 -14.34 -15.33 1.41
N HIS A 336 -13.51 -15.74 0.45
CA HIS A 336 -13.81 -15.59 -0.98
C HIS A 336 -15.04 -16.42 -1.37
N PHE A 337 -15.06 -17.70 -1.00
CA PHE A 337 -16.17 -18.62 -1.26
C PHE A 337 -17.49 -18.09 -0.67
N ILE A 338 -17.50 -17.76 0.62
CA ILE A 338 -18.70 -17.28 1.32
C ILE A 338 -19.21 -15.98 0.68
N ASN A 339 -18.34 -15.01 0.42
CA ASN A 339 -18.76 -13.77 -0.22
C ASN A 339 -19.27 -13.98 -1.65
N GLY A 340 -18.74 -14.94 -2.40
CA GLY A 340 -19.26 -15.37 -3.69
C GLY A 340 -20.72 -15.87 -3.56
N LYS A 341 -20.96 -16.80 -2.64
CA LYS A 341 -22.30 -17.36 -2.39
C LYS A 341 -23.28 -16.34 -1.82
N LEU A 342 -22.83 -15.42 -0.97
CA LEU A 342 -23.68 -14.32 -0.49
C LEU A 342 -24.10 -13.38 -1.62
N LYS A 343 -23.21 -13.08 -2.57
CA LYS A 343 -23.56 -12.27 -3.76
C LYS A 343 -24.65 -12.95 -4.61
N GLU A 344 -24.52 -14.26 -4.82
CA GLU A 344 -25.54 -15.07 -5.52
C GLU A 344 -26.88 -15.01 -4.77
N LEU A 345 -26.85 -15.20 -3.45
CA LEU A 345 -28.04 -15.14 -2.57
C LEU A 345 -28.67 -13.75 -2.62
N GLY A 346 -27.90 -12.67 -2.56
CA GLY A 346 -28.40 -11.30 -2.67
C GLY A 346 -29.09 -11.04 -4.00
N LYS A 347 -28.56 -11.58 -5.12
CA LYS A 347 -29.22 -11.52 -6.44
C LYS A 347 -30.56 -12.28 -6.45
N ARG A 348 -30.65 -13.48 -5.88
CA ARG A 348 -31.86 -14.28 -5.79
C ARG A 348 -32.97 -13.57 -4.98
N LEU A 349 -32.60 -12.80 -3.97
CA LEU A 349 -33.50 -12.01 -3.14
C LEU A 349 -33.82 -10.62 -3.73
N GLY A 350 -33.30 -10.28 -4.91
CA GLY A 350 -33.51 -8.98 -5.54
C GLY A 350 -32.93 -7.80 -4.74
N LEU A 351 -31.90 -8.03 -3.95
CA LEU A 351 -31.26 -6.94 -3.19
C LEU A 351 -30.52 -6.02 -4.15
N GLY A 352 -30.80 -4.71 -4.09
CA GLY A 352 -30.18 -3.68 -4.95
C GLY A 352 -28.67 -3.48 -4.74
N MET A 353 -28.02 -4.32 -3.94
CA MET A 353 -26.60 -4.24 -3.61
C MET A 353 -25.98 -5.62 -3.36
N PRO A 354 -24.69 -5.81 -3.62
CA PRO A 354 -24.03 -7.08 -3.36
C PRO A 354 -24.00 -7.42 -1.86
N LEU A 355 -24.56 -8.58 -1.50
CA LEU A 355 -24.48 -9.10 -0.15
C LEU A 355 -23.06 -9.65 0.12
N THR A 356 -22.51 -9.34 1.29
CA THR A 356 -21.20 -9.83 1.76
C THR A 356 -21.22 -9.98 3.27
N MET A 357 -20.24 -10.68 3.84
CA MET A 357 -20.09 -10.80 5.31
C MET A 357 -20.06 -9.44 6.03
N TYR A 358 -19.50 -8.41 5.38
CA TYR A 358 -19.42 -7.07 5.98
C TYR A 358 -20.79 -6.39 6.08
N VAL A 359 -21.73 -6.75 5.21
CA VAL A 359 -23.12 -6.25 5.24
C VAL A 359 -23.84 -6.66 6.52
N ALA A 360 -23.58 -7.86 7.07
CA ALA A 360 -24.15 -8.29 8.35
C ALA A 360 -23.84 -7.31 9.49
N ARG A 361 -22.59 -6.86 9.56
CA ARG A 361 -22.13 -5.88 10.54
C ARG A 361 -22.79 -4.51 10.34
N HIS A 362 -22.90 -4.05 9.09
CA HIS A 362 -23.61 -2.81 8.78
C HIS A 362 -25.09 -2.89 9.11
N ALA A 363 -25.74 -3.99 8.75
CA ALA A 363 -27.14 -4.20 9.03
C ALA A 363 -27.43 -4.22 10.53
N TRP A 364 -26.63 -4.93 11.33
CA TRP A 364 -26.80 -4.94 12.78
C TRP A 364 -26.72 -3.52 13.38
N ALA A 365 -25.68 -2.76 13.02
CA ALA A 365 -25.47 -1.42 13.54
C ALA A 365 -26.62 -0.46 13.13
N SER A 366 -27.05 -0.51 11.86
CA SER A 366 -28.14 0.33 11.35
C SER A 366 -29.46 0.00 12.00
N ILE A 367 -29.75 -1.29 12.16
CA ILE A 367 -30.98 -1.77 12.81
C ILE A 367 -30.96 -1.40 14.30
N ALA A 368 -29.82 -1.55 15.00
CA ALA A 368 -29.69 -1.11 16.37
C ALA A 368 -29.96 0.41 16.50
N ARG A 369 -29.40 1.21 15.60
CA ARG A 369 -29.66 2.66 15.54
C ARG A 369 -31.12 2.98 15.27
N SER A 370 -31.76 2.30 14.31
CA SER A 370 -33.18 2.51 14.01
C SER A 370 -34.12 2.09 15.14
N LYS A 371 -33.63 1.28 16.08
CA LYS A 371 -34.32 0.89 17.33
C LYS A 371 -33.95 1.77 18.52
N ASN A 372 -33.33 2.93 18.27
CA ASN A 372 -32.93 3.91 19.29
C ASN A 372 -31.92 3.38 20.35
N VAL A 373 -31.13 2.33 19.99
CA VAL A 373 -30.03 1.91 20.87
C VAL A 373 -28.99 3.02 20.93
N PRO A 374 -28.54 3.43 22.14
CA PRO A 374 -27.57 4.50 22.32
C PRO A 374 -26.26 4.23 21.54
N LEU A 375 -25.66 5.29 20.97
CA LEU A 375 -24.46 5.18 20.16
C LEU A 375 -23.29 4.55 20.94
N ALA A 376 -23.15 4.90 22.23
CA ALA A 376 -22.14 4.31 23.11
C ALA A 376 -22.30 2.78 23.21
N THR A 377 -23.55 2.30 23.39
CA THR A 377 -23.87 0.86 23.45
C THR A 377 -23.56 0.16 22.14
N ILE A 378 -23.90 0.78 20.99
CA ILE A 378 -23.55 0.24 19.66
C ILE A 378 -22.03 0.17 19.50
N SER A 379 -21.30 1.21 19.88
CA SER A 379 -19.85 1.30 19.83
C SER A 379 -19.19 0.19 20.65
N GLU A 380 -19.63 0.01 21.87
CA GLU A 380 -19.16 -1.03 22.77
C GLU A 380 -19.45 -2.43 22.23
N ALA A 381 -20.68 -2.70 21.82
CA ALA A 381 -21.12 -3.98 21.28
C ALA A 381 -20.33 -4.38 20.02
N MET A 382 -19.96 -3.40 19.19
CA MET A 382 -19.15 -3.62 18.00
C MET A 382 -17.64 -3.68 18.27
N GLY A 383 -17.19 -3.35 19.49
CA GLY A 383 -15.78 -3.28 19.86
C GLY A 383 -15.01 -2.20 19.08
N HIS A 384 -15.60 -1.02 18.90
CA HIS A 384 -14.89 0.15 18.38
C HIS A 384 -14.07 0.82 19.49
N ASP A 385 -12.91 1.37 19.14
CA ASP A 385 -12.02 2.04 20.09
C ASP A 385 -12.55 3.44 20.47
N SER A 386 -13.40 4.04 19.61
CA SER A 386 -14.04 5.33 19.87
C SER A 386 -15.45 5.40 19.29
N GLU A 387 -16.33 6.15 19.94
CA GLU A 387 -17.67 6.46 19.44
C GLU A 387 -17.64 7.22 18.11
N ASN A 388 -16.60 8.02 17.89
CA ASN A 388 -16.43 8.74 16.63
C ASN A 388 -16.33 7.77 15.42
N THR A 389 -15.66 6.62 15.62
CA THR A 389 -15.65 5.55 14.60
C THR A 389 -17.07 5.05 14.31
N THR A 390 -17.88 4.87 15.35
CA THR A 390 -19.29 4.43 15.21
C THR A 390 -20.15 5.53 14.58
N ARG A 391 -19.94 6.79 14.95
CA ARG A 391 -20.64 7.94 14.35
C ARG A 391 -20.37 8.06 12.86
N ILE A 392 -19.10 8.01 12.43
CA ILE A 392 -18.73 8.01 11.01
C ILE A 392 -19.31 6.78 10.30
N TYR A 393 -19.33 5.64 10.98
CA TYR A 393 -19.86 4.40 10.44
C TYR A 393 -21.38 4.47 10.18
N LEU A 394 -22.13 5.17 11.05
CA LEU A 394 -23.58 5.33 10.96
C LEU A 394 -24.04 6.62 10.28
N ALA A 395 -23.17 7.62 10.13
CA ALA A 395 -23.51 8.96 9.62
C ALA A 395 -24.06 9.02 8.19
N SER A 396 -23.96 7.93 7.43
CA SER A 396 -24.48 7.85 6.06
C SER A 396 -25.77 7.04 5.96
N LEU A 397 -26.45 6.74 7.08
CA LEU A 397 -27.52 5.73 7.09
C LEU A 397 -28.92 6.30 7.22
N ASP A 398 -29.13 7.59 7.56
CA ASP A 398 -30.52 7.98 7.84
C ASP A 398 -30.84 9.48 7.73
N THR A 399 -31.40 9.86 6.58
CA THR A 399 -32.31 11.02 6.46
C THR A 399 -33.70 10.71 7.07
N SER A 400 -34.12 9.44 7.07
CA SER A 400 -35.44 9.03 7.53
C SER A 400 -35.68 9.28 9.05
N GLN A 401 -34.64 9.33 9.86
CA GLN A 401 -34.78 9.69 11.29
C GLN A 401 -34.94 11.21 11.49
N VAL A 402 -34.29 11.99 10.65
CA VAL A 402 -34.48 13.45 10.64
C VAL A 402 -35.90 13.77 10.20
N ASP A 403 -36.41 13.08 9.16
CA ASP A 403 -37.77 13.23 8.69
C ASP A 403 -38.82 12.83 9.75
N LYS A 404 -38.58 11.72 10.47
CA LYS A 404 -39.44 11.30 11.59
C LYS A 404 -39.38 12.28 12.76
N ALA A 405 -38.23 12.80 13.10
CA ALA A 405 -38.10 13.82 14.13
C ALA A 405 -38.86 15.10 13.72
N ASN A 406 -38.73 15.50 12.47
CA ASN A 406 -39.49 16.63 11.93
C ASN A 406 -41.00 16.38 11.93
N ASP A 407 -41.44 15.19 11.56
CA ASP A 407 -42.85 14.78 11.65
C ASP A 407 -43.41 14.86 13.08
N ILE A 408 -42.60 14.45 14.07
CA ILE A 408 -43.01 14.57 15.49
C ILE A 408 -43.14 16.04 15.90
N ILE A 409 -42.19 16.88 15.50
CA ILE A 409 -42.20 18.32 15.79
C ILE A 409 -43.46 18.97 15.12
N LEU A 410 -43.69 18.66 13.83
CA LEU A 410 -44.83 19.22 13.09
C LEU A 410 -46.17 18.79 13.67
N LYS A 411 -46.26 17.57 14.19
CA LYS A 411 -47.49 17.05 14.86
C LYS A 411 -47.70 17.63 16.25
N SER A 412 -46.72 18.28 16.82
CA SER A 412 -46.82 18.95 18.14
C SER A 412 -47.19 20.44 18.04
N LEU A 413 -47.22 21.00 16.81
CA LEU A 413 -47.74 22.34 16.50
C LEU A 413 -49.26 22.31 16.26
#